data_f693ce6920afb82b8a782cf75ffeeed0
#
_entry.id   f693ce6920afb82b8a782cf75ffeeed0
#
_cell.length_a   1.000
_cell.length_b   1.000
_cell.length_c   1.000
_cell.angle_alpha   90.00
_cell.angle_beta   90.00
_cell.angle_gamma   90.00
#
_symmetry.space_group_name_H-M   'P 1'
#
loop_
_entity.id
_entity.type
_entity.pdbx_description
1 polymer ?
#
loop_
_entity_poly.entity_id
_entity_poly.type
_entity_poly.pdbx_seq_one_letter_code
_entity_poly.pdbx_strand_id
1 'polypeptide(L)'
;MKSKEKDILFLCQFFYPEYNSSATLPFDTAKYLANNGFSVGALCGYPKEYNVSGNVPLKETVEGVEIERIRYVELDRKKKINRLINYFSFTFSALMKIWKFKKYKSVIVYSNPPVLPIIPIIAKKFFGTKFLFVAYDIYPEVAYASKTLTSGDLIDRVMKFINKSLYKNVSHVISLTDEMKQFLLDNRHTLTSDRITTIANWAHEKKLMPDREAYERFGYREGQFVVSYFGNMGTCQDMDTLIHAAEILKDDDRVKFLIVGHGNKKEKVKSDILNKGLKNVQQLDFLHGKDFEQAVAISSCCVVSLEKGLKGTCAPSKYYSYLQGGHAVLGVVEKDSYLAKEINEEHIGFAVEVGDKDSLKDAILQMVEHRDETIKMGEKALWLYNNKYDYDIAMRTYKNMFSSVLDM
;
A
#
# COMPACT_ATOMS: atom_id res chain seq x y z
N MET A 1 -10.80 -29.73 -24.43
CA MET A 1 -11.12 -28.43 -23.86
C MET A 1 -10.86 -27.37 -24.93
N LYS A 2 -11.79 -26.41 -25.18
CA LYS A 2 -11.52 -25.28 -26.07
C LYS A 2 -10.28 -24.51 -25.52
N SER A 3 -9.37 -24.14 -26.39
CA SER A 3 -8.21 -23.31 -26.01
C SER A 3 -8.68 -22.04 -25.30
N LYS A 4 -8.02 -21.65 -24.22
CA LYS A 4 -8.32 -20.40 -23.52
C LYS A 4 -7.89 -19.24 -24.42
N GLU A 5 -8.83 -18.31 -24.66
CA GLU A 5 -8.68 -17.24 -25.67
C GLU A 5 -7.85 -16.07 -25.16
N LYS A 6 -7.75 -15.91 -23.82
CA LYS A 6 -7.09 -14.75 -23.16
C LYS A 6 -6.07 -15.20 -22.13
N ASP A 7 -5.10 -14.35 -21.89
CA ASP A 7 -3.98 -14.71 -21.03
C ASP A 7 -4.28 -14.43 -19.55
N ILE A 8 -4.61 -13.21 -19.18
CA ILE A 8 -4.63 -12.77 -17.78
C ILE A 8 -5.94 -12.06 -17.44
N LEU A 9 -6.59 -12.47 -16.34
CA LEU A 9 -7.69 -11.74 -15.71
C LEU A 9 -7.25 -11.17 -14.37
N PHE A 10 -7.33 -9.86 -14.22
CA PHE A 10 -7.18 -9.16 -12.94
C PHE A 10 -8.49 -9.24 -12.16
N LEU A 11 -8.45 -9.75 -10.94
CA LEU A 11 -9.58 -9.81 -10.02
C LEU A 11 -9.26 -8.99 -8.77
N CYS A 12 -9.83 -7.79 -8.67
CA CYS A 12 -9.60 -6.86 -7.58
C CYS A 12 -10.82 -6.01 -7.29
N GLN A 13 -10.99 -5.55 -6.04
CA GLN A 13 -12.12 -4.70 -5.69
C GLN A 13 -11.96 -3.30 -6.25
N PHE A 14 -10.75 -2.72 -6.17
CA PHE A 14 -10.39 -1.40 -6.65
C PHE A 14 -9.58 -1.50 -7.93
N PHE A 15 -9.87 -0.63 -8.86
CA PHE A 15 -9.20 -0.55 -10.15
C PHE A 15 -9.40 0.83 -10.78
N TYR A 16 -8.83 1.09 -11.96
CA TYR A 16 -9.05 2.32 -12.71
C TYR A 16 -10.55 2.65 -12.82
N PRO A 17 -10.98 3.91 -12.62
CA PRO A 17 -10.19 5.14 -12.47
C PRO A 17 -9.94 5.61 -11.02
N GLU A 18 -9.96 4.73 -10.04
CA GLU A 18 -9.69 5.10 -8.65
C GLU A 18 -8.19 5.38 -8.42
N TYR A 19 -7.88 6.34 -7.51
CA TYR A 19 -6.52 6.85 -7.30
C TYR A 19 -5.81 6.32 -6.03
N ASN A 20 -6.32 5.27 -5.42
CA ASN A 20 -5.61 4.63 -4.29
C ASN A 20 -4.62 3.56 -4.79
N SER A 21 -3.58 3.26 -4.00
CA SER A 21 -2.56 2.28 -4.38
C SER A 21 -3.14 0.90 -4.71
N SER A 22 -4.25 0.50 -4.07
CA SER A 22 -4.93 -0.76 -4.36
C SER A 22 -5.64 -0.78 -5.73
N ALA A 23 -5.77 0.36 -6.39
CA ALA A 23 -6.33 0.51 -7.73
C ALA A 23 -5.25 0.83 -8.77
N THR A 24 -4.34 1.76 -8.46
CA THR A 24 -3.32 2.23 -9.40
C THR A 24 -2.28 1.14 -9.69
N LEU A 25 -1.75 0.46 -8.68
CA LEU A 25 -0.75 -0.58 -8.87
C LEU A 25 -1.26 -1.78 -9.72
N PRO A 26 -2.45 -2.34 -9.48
CA PRO A 26 -3.02 -3.35 -10.37
C PRO A 26 -3.25 -2.85 -11.79
N PHE A 27 -3.71 -1.59 -11.97
CA PHE A 27 -3.94 -1.04 -13.30
C PHE A 27 -2.64 -0.83 -14.08
N ASP A 28 -1.60 -0.30 -13.43
CA ASP A 28 -0.26 -0.15 -14.03
C ASP A 28 0.29 -1.49 -14.52
N THR A 29 0.18 -2.52 -13.67
CA THR A 29 0.61 -3.88 -14.04
C THR A 29 -0.20 -4.40 -15.24
N ALA A 30 -1.51 -4.23 -15.23
CA ALA A 30 -2.40 -4.68 -16.30
C ALA A 30 -2.09 -3.96 -17.63
N LYS A 31 -1.95 -2.64 -17.59
CA LYS A 31 -1.58 -1.79 -18.72
C LYS A 31 -0.22 -2.20 -19.31
N TYR A 32 0.79 -2.37 -18.45
CA TYR A 32 2.12 -2.78 -18.92
C TYR A 32 2.10 -4.15 -19.61
N LEU A 33 1.40 -5.12 -19.03
CA LEU A 33 1.28 -6.46 -19.61
C LEU A 33 0.51 -6.42 -20.95
N ALA A 34 -0.60 -5.64 -21.03
CA ALA A 34 -1.34 -5.46 -22.27
C ALA A 34 -0.45 -4.86 -23.39
N ASN A 35 0.33 -3.83 -23.06
CA ASN A 35 1.26 -3.19 -24.01
C ASN A 35 2.46 -4.08 -24.37
N ASN A 36 2.67 -5.19 -23.64
CA ASN A 36 3.73 -6.16 -23.89
C ASN A 36 3.22 -7.51 -24.45
N GLY A 37 2.06 -7.50 -25.12
CA GLY A 37 1.59 -8.61 -25.94
C GLY A 37 0.68 -9.61 -25.23
N PHE A 38 0.32 -9.39 -23.94
CA PHE A 38 -0.67 -10.22 -23.27
C PHE A 38 -2.09 -9.72 -23.52
N SER A 39 -3.03 -10.65 -23.69
CA SER A 39 -4.44 -10.28 -23.69
C SER A 39 -4.97 -10.20 -22.25
N VAL A 40 -5.23 -8.97 -21.79
CA VAL A 40 -5.53 -8.66 -20.39
C VAL A 40 -6.97 -8.19 -20.22
N GLY A 41 -7.65 -8.77 -19.24
CA GLY A 41 -8.94 -8.27 -18.75
C GLY A 41 -8.91 -7.98 -17.25
N ALA A 42 -9.84 -7.17 -16.79
CA ALA A 42 -10.07 -6.88 -15.39
C ALA A 42 -11.54 -7.05 -15.02
N LEU A 43 -11.80 -7.75 -13.91
CA LEU A 43 -13.10 -7.83 -13.26
C LEU A 43 -12.98 -7.14 -11.91
N CYS A 44 -13.59 -5.96 -11.75
CA CYS A 44 -13.41 -5.10 -10.59
C CYS A 44 -14.72 -4.53 -10.07
N GLY A 45 -14.67 -3.87 -8.90
CA GLY A 45 -15.80 -3.15 -8.35
C GLY A 45 -16.15 -1.89 -9.16
N TYR A 46 -17.40 -1.45 -9.08
CA TYR A 46 -17.80 -0.16 -9.61
C TYR A 46 -17.30 0.94 -8.69
N PRO A 47 -16.56 1.96 -9.18
CA PRO A 47 -15.95 2.97 -8.33
C PRO A 47 -17.01 3.89 -7.69
N LYS A 48 -16.88 4.14 -6.39
CA LYS A 48 -17.73 5.07 -5.63
C LYS A 48 -16.97 5.91 -4.61
N GLU A 49 -15.91 5.37 -4.01
CA GLU A 49 -15.32 5.96 -2.81
C GLU A 49 -14.31 7.08 -3.09
N TYR A 50 -13.62 7.04 -4.21
CA TYR A 50 -12.47 7.93 -4.43
C TYR A 50 -12.75 8.97 -5.50
N ASN A 51 -13.79 9.80 -5.27
CA ASN A 51 -14.09 11.03 -6.04
C ASN A 51 -13.95 10.90 -7.57
N VAL A 52 -14.45 9.81 -8.13
CA VAL A 52 -14.53 9.67 -9.57
C VAL A 52 -15.70 10.52 -10.04
N SER A 53 -15.41 11.67 -10.61
CA SER A 53 -16.43 12.53 -11.22
C SER A 53 -16.95 11.92 -12.51
N GLY A 54 -18.26 11.73 -12.61
CA GLY A 54 -18.94 11.31 -13.82
C GLY A 54 -19.44 9.86 -13.84
N ASN A 55 -20.18 9.51 -14.90
CA ASN A 55 -20.68 8.16 -15.13
C ASN A 55 -19.55 7.27 -15.68
N VAL A 56 -19.03 6.36 -14.87
CA VAL A 56 -18.04 5.38 -15.30
C VAL A 56 -18.76 4.23 -16.02
N PRO A 57 -18.34 3.83 -17.24
CA PRO A 57 -18.96 2.71 -17.94
C PRO A 57 -18.80 1.38 -17.19
N LEU A 58 -19.80 0.51 -17.26
CA LEU A 58 -19.69 -0.86 -16.71
C LEU A 58 -18.68 -1.71 -17.49
N LYS A 59 -18.45 -1.38 -18.77
CA LYS A 59 -17.46 -2.04 -19.62
C LYS A 59 -16.78 -1.02 -20.49
N GLU A 60 -15.47 -1.09 -20.55
CA GLU A 60 -14.65 -0.28 -21.45
C GLU A 60 -13.31 -0.95 -21.71
N THR A 61 -12.56 -0.43 -22.67
CA THR A 61 -11.16 -0.81 -22.87
C THR A 61 -10.31 0.43 -22.68
N VAL A 62 -9.37 0.36 -21.77
CA VAL A 62 -8.45 1.46 -21.45
C VAL A 62 -7.03 0.94 -21.50
N GLU A 63 -6.17 1.59 -22.28
CA GLU A 63 -4.76 1.21 -22.43
C GLU A 63 -4.54 -0.30 -22.75
N GLY A 64 -5.43 -0.86 -23.59
CA GLY A 64 -5.37 -2.27 -23.97
C GLY A 64 -5.96 -3.26 -22.96
N VAL A 65 -6.44 -2.79 -21.80
CA VAL A 65 -7.07 -3.60 -20.76
C VAL A 65 -8.58 -3.59 -20.91
N GLU A 66 -9.21 -4.76 -21.06
CA GLU A 66 -10.67 -4.88 -21.09
C GLU A 66 -11.23 -4.88 -19.66
N ILE A 67 -11.82 -3.78 -19.22
CA ILE A 67 -12.34 -3.61 -17.86
C ILE A 67 -13.83 -3.93 -17.83
N GLU A 68 -14.25 -4.81 -16.95
CA GLU A 68 -15.65 -5.02 -16.57
C GLU A 68 -15.85 -4.73 -15.09
N ARG A 69 -16.75 -3.79 -14.79
CA ARG A 69 -17.09 -3.37 -13.43
C ARG A 69 -18.37 -4.04 -12.98
N ILE A 70 -18.39 -4.48 -11.74
CA ILE A 70 -19.54 -5.09 -11.09
C ILE A 70 -20.05 -4.21 -9.95
N ARG A 71 -21.36 -4.04 -9.90
CA ARG A 71 -22.01 -3.38 -8.76
C ARG A 71 -22.10 -4.35 -7.59
N TYR A 72 -21.91 -3.83 -6.40
CA TYR A 72 -22.01 -4.56 -5.14
C TYR A 72 -22.57 -3.61 -4.06
N VAL A 73 -22.93 -4.14 -2.89
CA VAL A 73 -23.36 -3.31 -1.76
C VAL A 73 -22.14 -2.60 -1.19
N GLU A 74 -22.22 -1.27 -1.14
CA GLU A 74 -21.11 -0.44 -0.67
C GLU A 74 -21.63 0.52 0.40
N LEU A 75 -21.22 0.24 1.65
CA LEU A 75 -21.57 0.97 2.85
C LEU A 75 -20.36 1.73 3.37
N ASP A 76 -20.58 2.78 4.16
CA ASP A 76 -19.50 3.55 4.79
C ASP A 76 -18.55 2.62 5.58
N ARG A 77 -17.27 2.62 5.21
CA ARG A 77 -16.23 1.74 5.74
C ARG A 77 -15.74 2.08 7.14
N LYS A 78 -16.21 3.18 7.74
CA LYS A 78 -15.88 3.53 9.13
C LYS A 78 -16.28 2.44 10.11
N LYS A 79 -17.42 1.76 9.87
CA LYS A 79 -17.90 0.66 10.69
C LYS A 79 -17.35 -0.69 10.23
N LYS A 80 -16.85 -1.52 11.17
CA LYS A 80 -16.29 -2.86 10.87
C LYS A 80 -17.30 -3.73 10.10
N ILE A 81 -18.56 -3.76 10.52
CA ILE A 81 -19.61 -4.58 9.91
C ILE A 81 -19.88 -4.17 8.46
N ASN A 82 -19.85 -2.88 8.16
CA ASN A 82 -20.04 -2.37 6.82
C ASN A 82 -18.91 -2.84 5.88
N ARG A 83 -17.66 -2.84 6.38
CA ARG A 83 -16.51 -3.35 5.60
C ARG A 83 -16.68 -4.83 5.28
N LEU A 84 -17.17 -5.63 6.22
CA LEU A 84 -17.45 -7.05 5.98
C LEU A 84 -18.55 -7.22 4.92
N ILE A 85 -19.64 -6.46 5.02
CA ILE A 85 -20.73 -6.48 4.03
C ILE A 85 -20.17 -6.12 2.64
N ASN A 86 -19.36 -5.08 2.52
CA ASN A 86 -18.73 -4.67 1.27
C ASN A 86 -17.87 -5.81 0.69
N TYR A 87 -17.05 -6.45 1.53
CA TYR A 87 -16.17 -7.54 1.11
C TYR A 87 -16.95 -8.78 0.63
N PHE A 88 -17.93 -9.22 1.39
CA PHE A 88 -18.75 -10.38 1.02
C PHE A 88 -19.64 -10.09 -0.19
N SER A 89 -20.25 -8.92 -0.26
CA SER A 89 -21.09 -8.49 -1.37
C SER A 89 -20.29 -8.41 -2.68
N PHE A 90 -19.11 -7.80 -2.66
CA PHE A 90 -18.23 -7.79 -3.83
C PHE A 90 -17.81 -9.19 -4.25
N THR A 91 -17.36 -10.02 -3.29
CA THR A 91 -16.92 -11.39 -3.56
C THR A 91 -18.06 -12.22 -4.14
N PHE A 92 -19.28 -12.10 -3.61
CA PHE A 92 -20.45 -12.78 -4.13
C PHE A 92 -20.80 -12.33 -5.55
N SER A 93 -20.82 -11.01 -5.80
CA SER A 93 -21.09 -10.46 -7.14
C SER A 93 -20.04 -10.92 -8.17
N ALA A 94 -18.77 -11.01 -7.77
CA ALA A 94 -17.72 -11.54 -8.63
C ALA A 94 -17.83 -13.05 -8.85
N LEU A 95 -18.26 -13.81 -7.85
CA LEU A 95 -18.52 -15.25 -7.97
C LEU A 95 -19.62 -15.55 -9.00
N MET A 96 -20.66 -14.73 -9.07
CA MET A 96 -21.71 -14.85 -10.10
C MET A 96 -21.18 -14.70 -11.53
N LYS A 97 -19.97 -14.16 -11.70
CA LYS A 97 -19.28 -14.03 -12.99
C LYS A 97 -18.21 -15.11 -13.23
N ILE A 98 -18.16 -16.14 -12.39
CA ILE A 98 -17.09 -17.15 -12.41
C ILE A 98 -16.91 -17.84 -13.78
N TRP A 99 -17.99 -17.97 -14.55
CA TRP A 99 -17.93 -18.57 -15.90
C TRP A 99 -17.02 -17.82 -16.87
N LYS A 100 -16.71 -16.54 -16.62
CA LYS A 100 -15.77 -15.78 -17.42
C LYS A 100 -14.34 -16.26 -17.27
N PHE A 101 -14.00 -16.80 -16.11
CA PHE A 101 -12.65 -17.26 -15.78
C PHE A 101 -12.18 -18.39 -16.69
N LYS A 102 -13.12 -19.19 -17.23
CA LYS A 102 -12.79 -20.27 -18.17
C LYS A 102 -12.11 -19.78 -19.46
N LYS A 103 -12.28 -18.51 -19.81
CA LYS A 103 -11.68 -17.89 -21.00
C LYS A 103 -10.21 -17.51 -20.81
N TYR A 104 -9.75 -17.41 -19.57
CA TYR A 104 -8.40 -16.94 -19.24
C TYR A 104 -7.47 -18.09 -18.84
N LYS A 105 -6.21 -18.01 -19.27
CA LYS A 105 -5.16 -18.95 -18.86
C LYS A 105 -4.86 -18.80 -17.37
N SER A 106 -4.81 -17.56 -16.89
CA SER A 106 -4.53 -17.25 -15.49
C SER A 106 -5.39 -16.12 -14.93
N VAL A 107 -5.47 -16.08 -13.61
CA VAL A 107 -6.10 -15.01 -12.84
C VAL A 107 -5.07 -14.46 -11.86
N ILE A 108 -4.92 -13.16 -11.77
CA ILE A 108 -4.22 -12.51 -10.68
C ILE A 108 -5.24 -11.97 -9.67
N VAL A 109 -5.09 -12.31 -8.41
CA VAL A 109 -5.98 -11.91 -7.32
C VAL A 109 -5.17 -11.30 -6.19
N TYR A 110 -5.73 -10.30 -5.54
CA TYR A 110 -5.10 -9.53 -4.46
C TYR A 110 -5.67 -9.91 -3.10
N SER A 111 -4.92 -9.63 -2.04
CA SER A 111 -5.29 -9.95 -0.66
C SER A 111 -6.46 -9.12 -0.10
N ASN A 112 -6.90 -8.09 -0.81
CA ASN A 112 -8.02 -7.23 -0.40
C ASN A 112 -9.16 -7.27 -1.45
N PRO A 113 -10.36 -7.77 -1.10
CA PRO A 113 -10.81 -8.35 0.19
C PRO A 113 -10.17 -9.71 0.53
N PRO A 114 -9.94 -10.01 1.82
CA PRO A 114 -9.24 -11.24 2.23
C PRO A 114 -10.00 -12.55 1.90
N VAL A 115 -11.28 -12.46 1.59
CA VAL A 115 -12.11 -13.60 1.16
C VAL A 115 -12.15 -13.80 -0.36
N LEU A 116 -11.66 -12.84 -1.13
CA LEU A 116 -11.69 -12.85 -2.59
C LEU A 116 -10.98 -14.06 -3.23
N PRO A 117 -9.86 -14.56 -2.69
CA PRO A 117 -9.14 -15.70 -3.25
C PRO A 117 -9.96 -17.00 -3.38
N ILE A 118 -11.11 -17.09 -2.70
CA ILE A 118 -12.03 -18.26 -2.86
C ILE A 118 -12.46 -18.44 -4.31
N ILE A 119 -12.61 -17.35 -5.07
CA ILE A 119 -13.11 -17.40 -6.46
C ILE A 119 -12.12 -18.09 -7.39
N PRO A 120 -10.83 -17.69 -7.49
CA PRO A 120 -9.88 -18.40 -8.34
C PRO A 120 -9.57 -19.81 -7.86
N ILE A 121 -9.69 -20.12 -6.55
CA ILE A 121 -9.62 -21.50 -6.05
C ILE A 121 -10.72 -22.36 -6.70
N ILE A 122 -11.96 -21.85 -6.70
CA ILE A 122 -13.09 -22.52 -7.34
C ILE A 122 -12.88 -22.62 -8.86
N ALA A 123 -12.46 -21.53 -9.49
CA ALA A 123 -12.21 -21.50 -10.94
C ALA A 123 -11.11 -22.50 -11.36
N LYS A 124 -10.07 -22.67 -10.57
CA LYS A 124 -9.04 -23.69 -10.79
C LYS A 124 -9.64 -25.09 -10.75
N LYS A 125 -10.48 -25.38 -9.76
CA LYS A 125 -11.12 -26.70 -9.60
C LYS A 125 -12.03 -27.05 -10.77
N PHE A 126 -12.82 -26.09 -11.27
CA PHE A 126 -13.83 -26.36 -12.32
C PHE A 126 -13.33 -26.14 -13.74
N PHE A 127 -12.40 -25.22 -13.95
CA PHE A 127 -11.95 -24.80 -15.28
C PHE A 127 -10.44 -25.02 -15.52
N GLY A 128 -9.70 -25.48 -14.51
CA GLY A 128 -8.24 -25.63 -14.60
C GLY A 128 -7.51 -24.29 -14.82
N THR A 129 -8.13 -23.15 -14.42
CA THR A 129 -7.50 -21.83 -14.58
C THR A 129 -6.40 -21.66 -13.53
N LYS A 130 -5.16 -21.41 -13.97
CA LYS A 130 -4.05 -21.08 -13.07
C LYS A 130 -4.38 -19.78 -12.35
N PHE A 131 -3.84 -19.55 -11.13
CA PHE A 131 -3.97 -18.25 -10.49
C PHE A 131 -2.74 -17.85 -9.69
N LEU A 132 -2.49 -16.56 -9.66
CA LEU A 132 -1.43 -15.90 -8.93
C LEU A 132 -2.06 -15.04 -7.83
N PHE A 133 -1.35 -14.92 -6.71
CA PHE A 133 -1.83 -14.18 -5.57
C PHE A 133 -0.82 -13.09 -5.19
N VAL A 134 -1.26 -11.83 -5.15
CA VAL A 134 -0.48 -10.71 -4.66
C VAL A 134 -0.80 -10.47 -3.19
N ALA A 135 0.17 -10.68 -2.33
CA ALA A 135 0.05 -10.51 -0.91
C ALA A 135 0.38 -9.05 -0.52
N TYR A 136 -0.59 -8.11 -0.67
CA TYR A 136 -0.42 -6.76 -0.13
C TYR A 136 -0.42 -6.78 1.40
N ASP A 137 -1.29 -7.59 1.98
CA ASP A 137 -1.39 -7.83 3.41
C ASP A 137 -1.51 -9.34 3.64
N ILE A 138 -0.86 -9.85 4.68
CA ILE A 138 -0.96 -11.27 5.07
C ILE A 138 -2.02 -11.40 6.15
N TYR A 139 -3.14 -11.99 5.78
CA TYR A 139 -4.25 -12.30 6.70
C TYR A 139 -4.15 -13.74 7.21
N PRO A 140 -4.64 -14.02 8.44
CA PRO A 140 -5.29 -13.11 9.40
C PRO A 140 -4.33 -12.26 10.23
N GLU A 141 -3.01 -12.38 10.08
CA GLU A 141 -1.98 -11.79 10.93
C GLU A 141 -2.10 -10.26 11.04
N VAL A 142 -2.27 -9.57 9.91
CA VAL A 142 -2.51 -8.10 9.90
C VAL A 142 -3.77 -7.73 10.70
N ALA A 143 -4.82 -8.56 10.61
CA ALA A 143 -6.06 -8.31 11.35
C ALA A 143 -5.89 -8.51 12.86
N TYR A 144 -5.00 -9.41 13.29
CA TYR A 144 -4.67 -9.58 14.70
C TYR A 144 -3.86 -8.41 15.24
N ALA A 145 -2.77 -8.06 14.55
CA ALA A 145 -1.91 -6.93 14.94
C ALA A 145 -2.69 -5.61 15.00
N SER A 146 -3.61 -5.39 14.05
CA SER A 146 -4.48 -4.21 14.06
C SER A 146 -5.69 -4.32 15.01
N LYS A 147 -5.78 -5.39 15.82
CA LYS A 147 -6.88 -5.65 16.77
C LYS A 147 -8.28 -5.61 16.13
N THR A 148 -8.36 -5.90 14.83
CA THR A 148 -9.62 -5.93 14.09
C THR A 148 -10.28 -7.30 14.10
N LEU A 149 -9.52 -8.35 14.41
CA LEU A 149 -9.97 -9.75 14.50
C LEU A 149 -9.38 -10.40 15.75
N THR A 150 -10.15 -11.29 16.37
CA THR A 150 -9.68 -12.12 17.47
C THR A 150 -9.46 -13.55 16.97
N SER A 151 -8.37 -14.18 17.40
CA SER A 151 -8.07 -15.57 17.04
C SER A 151 -9.14 -16.50 17.61
N GLY A 152 -9.68 -17.40 16.76
CA GLY A 152 -10.71 -18.36 17.12
C GLY A 152 -12.12 -17.96 16.76
N ASP A 153 -12.38 -16.69 16.42
CA ASP A 153 -13.67 -16.21 15.94
C ASP A 153 -14.09 -16.93 14.64
N LEU A 154 -15.39 -16.90 14.33
CA LEU A 154 -15.93 -17.52 13.12
C LEU A 154 -15.24 -16.96 11.84
N ILE A 155 -15.03 -15.65 11.78
CA ILE A 155 -14.35 -14.99 10.66
C ILE A 155 -12.91 -15.47 10.54
N ASP A 156 -12.21 -15.61 11.66
CA ASP A 156 -10.84 -16.16 11.70
C ASP A 156 -10.79 -17.58 11.13
N ARG A 157 -11.72 -18.44 11.55
CA ARG A 157 -11.78 -19.82 11.05
C ARG A 157 -12.03 -19.87 9.54
N VAL A 158 -12.93 -19.03 9.03
CA VAL A 158 -13.20 -18.91 7.59
C VAL A 158 -11.96 -18.43 6.84
N MET A 159 -11.28 -17.40 7.34
CA MET A 159 -10.06 -16.86 6.72
C MET A 159 -8.93 -17.90 6.70
N LYS A 160 -8.71 -18.62 7.81
CA LYS A 160 -7.73 -19.70 7.89
C LYS A 160 -8.04 -20.84 6.91
N PHE A 161 -9.32 -21.19 6.77
CA PHE A 161 -9.75 -22.22 5.80
C PHE A 161 -9.47 -21.77 4.35
N ILE A 162 -9.83 -20.53 4.01
CA ILE A 162 -9.56 -19.96 2.69
C ILE A 162 -8.05 -19.91 2.43
N ASN A 163 -7.25 -19.42 3.38
CA ASN A 163 -5.79 -19.32 3.25
C ASN A 163 -5.13 -20.69 3.09
N LYS A 164 -5.55 -21.71 3.86
CA LYS A 164 -5.05 -23.07 3.69
C LYS A 164 -5.29 -23.57 2.26
N SER A 165 -6.48 -23.32 1.73
CA SER A 165 -6.82 -23.71 0.36
C SER A 165 -6.09 -22.86 -0.68
N LEU A 166 -5.94 -21.54 -0.45
CA LEU A 166 -5.22 -20.60 -1.28
C LEU A 166 -3.78 -21.08 -1.51
N TYR A 167 -2.99 -21.18 -0.44
CA TYR A 167 -1.56 -21.49 -0.53
C TYR A 167 -1.27 -22.90 -1.03
N LYS A 168 -2.20 -23.84 -0.83
CA LYS A 168 -2.12 -25.17 -1.44
C LYS A 168 -2.32 -25.15 -2.96
N ASN A 169 -3.20 -24.28 -3.46
CA ASN A 169 -3.65 -24.30 -4.86
C ASN A 169 -3.08 -23.21 -5.74
N VAL A 170 -2.54 -22.12 -5.16
CA VAL A 170 -1.97 -21.01 -5.92
C VAL A 170 -0.83 -21.49 -6.81
N SER A 171 -0.74 -20.97 -8.04
CA SER A 171 0.36 -21.30 -8.94
C SER A 171 1.63 -20.51 -8.57
N HIS A 172 1.47 -19.23 -8.22
CA HIS A 172 2.57 -18.36 -7.81
C HIS A 172 2.08 -17.28 -6.85
N VAL A 173 2.93 -16.88 -5.90
CA VAL A 173 2.67 -15.80 -4.94
C VAL A 173 3.62 -14.65 -5.22
N ILE A 174 3.11 -13.43 -5.18
CA ILE A 174 3.90 -12.21 -5.21
C ILE A 174 3.90 -11.63 -3.80
N SER A 175 5.08 -11.56 -3.17
CA SER A 175 5.33 -10.83 -1.93
C SER A 175 5.89 -9.44 -2.24
N LEU A 176 5.68 -8.47 -1.34
CA LEU A 176 6.15 -7.10 -1.57
C LEU A 176 7.57 -6.86 -1.03
N THR A 177 8.02 -7.69 -0.10
CA THR A 177 9.35 -7.62 0.50
C THR A 177 9.90 -9.03 0.72
N ASP A 178 11.21 -9.16 0.85
CA ASP A 178 11.83 -10.45 1.18
C ASP A 178 11.48 -10.90 2.62
N GLU A 179 11.26 -9.95 3.55
CA GLU A 179 10.75 -10.27 4.88
C GLU A 179 9.35 -10.89 4.81
N MET A 180 8.48 -10.38 3.94
CA MET A 180 7.15 -10.95 3.67
C MET A 180 7.24 -12.34 3.05
N LYS A 181 8.17 -12.54 2.10
CA LYS A 181 8.47 -13.85 1.51
C LYS A 181 8.90 -14.84 2.58
N GLN A 182 9.84 -14.43 3.44
CA GLN A 182 10.32 -15.30 4.53
C GLN A 182 9.19 -15.63 5.51
N PHE A 183 8.39 -14.64 5.91
CA PHE A 183 7.22 -14.85 6.75
C PHE A 183 6.25 -15.89 6.16
N LEU A 184 6.00 -15.81 4.83
CA LEU A 184 5.14 -16.78 4.14
C LEU A 184 5.74 -18.17 4.13
N LEU A 185 7.04 -18.32 3.89
CA LEU A 185 7.74 -19.62 3.92
C LEU A 185 7.67 -20.25 5.30
N ASP A 186 7.89 -19.49 6.36
CA ASP A 186 7.88 -19.97 7.74
C ASP A 186 6.48 -20.38 8.23
N ASN A 187 5.44 -19.70 7.75
CA ASN A 187 4.07 -19.87 8.25
C ASN A 187 3.10 -20.57 7.28
N ARG A 188 3.51 -20.86 6.05
CA ARG A 188 2.68 -21.48 5.01
C ARG A 188 3.38 -22.67 4.39
N HIS A 189 3.49 -23.77 5.13
CA HIS A 189 4.27 -24.98 4.80
C HIS A 189 3.97 -25.63 3.44
N THR A 190 2.90 -25.21 2.75
CA THR A 190 2.60 -25.66 1.39
C THR A 190 3.26 -24.82 0.30
N LEU A 191 3.93 -23.73 0.67
CA LEU A 191 4.68 -22.87 -0.24
C LEU A 191 6.15 -23.28 -0.24
N THR A 192 6.76 -23.16 -1.41
CA THR A 192 8.19 -23.33 -1.65
C THR A 192 8.76 -22.06 -2.24
N SER A 193 10.06 -21.82 -2.08
CA SER A 193 10.70 -20.55 -2.47
C SER A 193 10.59 -20.24 -3.98
N ASP A 194 10.57 -21.28 -4.82
CA ASP A 194 10.38 -21.19 -6.27
C ASP A 194 8.98 -20.72 -6.68
N ARG A 195 8.00 -20.81 -5.77
CA ARG A 195 6.63 -20.36 -5.97
C ARG A 195 6.36 -18.97 -5.42
N ILE A 196 7.37 -18.26 -4.93
CA ILE A 196 7.24 -16.89 -4.41
C ILE A 196 8.27 -15.99 -5.07
N THR A 197 7.79 -14.94 -5.72
CA THR A 197 8.63 -13.85 -6.23
C THR A 197 8.39 -12.58 -5.42
N THR A 198 9.46 -11.92 -4.99
CA THR A 198 9.36 -10.60 -4.40
C THR A 198 9.30 -9.55 -5.50
N ILE A 199 8.21 -8.77 -5.52
CA ILE A 199 8.06 -7.61 -6.40
C ILE A 199 7.57 -6.46 -5.52
N ALA A 200 8.45 -5.52 -5.25
CA ALA A 200 8.13 -4.35 -4.44
C ALA A 200 7.10 -3.46 -5.14
N ASN A 201 6.36 -2.69 -4.37
CA ASN A 201 5.54 -1.62 -4.91
C ASN A 201 6.44 -0.52 -5.52
N TRP A 202 5.86 0.26 -6.39
CA TRP A 202 6.47 1.43 -7.04
C TRP A 202 5.63 2.67 -6.76
N ALA A 203 6.13 3.80 -7.23
CA ALA A 203 5.49 5.09 -7.07
C ALA A 203 5.57 5.89 -8.38
N HIS A 204 4.86 7.01 -8.45
CA HIS A 204 4.82 7.90 -9.62
C HIS A 204 5.10 9.36 -9.23
N GLU A 205 5.60 9.58 -8.03
CA GLU A 205 5.97 10.89 -7.56
C GLU A 205 7.22 11.39 -8.28
N LYS A 206 7.39 12.70 -8.27
CA LYS A 206 8.58 13.36 -8.79
C LYS A 206 9.24 14.13 -7.67
N LYS A 207 10.57 14.19 -7.69
CA LYS A 207 11.29 15.12 -6.82
C LYS A 207 10.89 16.54 -7.21
N LEU A 208 10.31 17.27 -6.28
CA LEU A 208 9.90 18.65 -6.43
C LEU A 208 10.74 19.52 -5.53
N MET A 209 11.11 20.71 -6.02
CA MET A 209 11.79 21.72 -5.21
C MET A 209 10.74 22.65 -4.62
N PRO A 210 10.80 22.92 -3.31
CA PRO A 210 9.89 23.88 -2.71
C PRO A 210 10.19 25.29 -3.20
N ASP A 211 9.14 26.08 -3.37
CA ASP A 211 9.21 27.51 -3.58
C ASP A 211 8.60 28.27 -2.38
N ARG A 212 8.77 29.57 -2.34
CA ARG A 212 8.24 30.40 -1.26
C ARG A 212 6.71 30.31 -1.17
N GLU A 213 6.01 30.26 -2.32
CA GLU A 213 4.55 30.15 -2.39
C GLU A 213 4.08 28.86 -1.69
N ALA A 214 4.81 27.74 -1.87
CA ALA A 214 4.48 26.46 -1.23
C ALA A 214 4.53 26.56 0.30
N TYR A 215 5.56 27.21 0.87
CA TYR A 215 5.63 27.43 2.33
C TYR A 215 4.50 28.32 2.83
N GLU A 216 4.26 29.46 2.17
CA GLU A 216 3.22 30.43 2.55
C GLU A 216 1.82 29.80 2.51
N ARG A 217 1.56 28.93 1.52
CA ARG A 217 0.28 28.22 1.35
C ARG A 217 -0.09 27.38 2.56
N PHE A 218 0.88 26.75 3.20
CA PHE A 218 0.68 25.92 4.41
C PHE A 218 0.95 26.69 5.70
N GLY A 219 1.18 28.01 5.64
CA GLY A 219 1.44 28.85 6.81
C GLY A 219 2.80 28.59 7.46
N TYR A 220 3.76 28.06 6.70
CA TYR A 220 5.12 27.86 7.15
C TYR A 220 6.04 28.97 6.63
N ARG A 221 7.17 29.14 7.29
CA ARG A 221 8.25 30.03 6.85
C ARG A 221 9.30 29.22 6.11
N GLU A 222 9.83 29.80 5.05
CA GLU A 222 10.99 29.24 4.38
C GLU A 222 12.12 29.00 5.39
N GLY A 223 12.74 27.81 5.32
CA GLY A 223 13.77 27.40 6.25
C GLY A 223 13.28 26.72 7.53
N GLN A 224 11.98 26.61 7.79
CA GLN A 224 11.49 25.70 8.83
C GLN A 224 11.66 24.24 8.39
N PHE A 225 11.91 23.36 9.34
CA PHE A 225 12.05 21.92 9.11
C PHE A 225 10.67 21.27 9.20
N VAL A 226 10.15 20.79 8.09
CA VAL A 226 8.81 20.21 8.02
C VAL A 226 8.90 18.69 8.04
N VAL A 227 8.43 18.07 9.12
CA VAL A 227 8.27 16.63 9.29
C VAL A 227 6.89 16.26 8.77
N SER A 228 6.82 15.49 7.69
CA SER A 228 5.55 15.23 7.02
C SER A 228 5.11 13.75 7.09
N TYR A 229 3.80 13.56 7.19
CA TYR A 229 3.14 12.27 7.07
C TYR A 229 2.02 12.37 6.05
N PHE A 230 2.05 11.52 5.01
CA PHE A 230 1.02 11.49 3.98
C PHE A 230 0.33 10.13 3.92
N GLY A 231 -1.02 10.13 3.89
CA GLY A 231 -1.82 8.96 3.60
C GLY A 231 -2.74 8.49 4.73
N ASN A 232 -3.03 7.20 4.75
CA ASN A 232 -3.99 6.62 5.67
C ASN A 232 -3.48 6.61 7.13
N MET A 233 -4.20 7.26 8.04
CA MET A 233 -4.05 7.16 9.49
C MET A 233 -4.93 6.01 10.00
N GLY A 234 -4.57 4.79 9.59
CA GLY A 234 -5.34 3.57 9.87
C GLY A 234 -4.92 2.85 11.15
N THR A 235 -5.53 1.69 11.40
CA THR A 235 -5.20 0.84 12.56
C THR A 235 -3.81 0.25 12.53
N CYS A 236 -3.19 0.18 11.36
CA CYS A 236 -1.85 -0.36 11.20
C CYS A 236 -0.74 0.70 11.33
N GLN A 237 -1.07 1.98 11.50
CA GLN A 237 -0.11 3.07 11.61
C GLN A 237 0.01 3.58 13.04
N ASP A 238 1.22 3.64 13.58
CA ASP A 238 1.50 4.29 14.85
C ASP A 238 1.54 5.81 14.66
N MET A 239 0.47 6.47 15.05
CA MET A 239 0.38 7.94 15.05
C MET A 239 0.72 8.52 16.41
N ASP A 240 0.63 7.72 17.47
CA ASP A 240 0.81 8.19 18.84
C ASP A 240 2.27 8.60 19.10
N THR A 241 3.24 7.81 18.62
CA THR A 241 4.66 8.14 18.73
C THR A 241 4.98 9.47 18.02
N LEU A 242 4.43 9.70 16.82
CA LEU A 242 4.63 10.94 16.07
C LEU A 242 4.04 12.15 16.82
N ILE A 243 2.82 12.03 17.34
CA ILE A 243 2.17 13.11 18.09
C ILE A 243 2.89 13.42 19.42
N HIS A 244 3.39 12.39 20.11
CA HIS A 244 4.17 12.61 21.33
C HIS A 244 5.55 13.27 21.05
N ALA A 245 6.21 12.92 19.96
CA ALA A 245 7.44 13.61 19.56
C ALA A 245 7.15 15.09 19.20
N ALA A 246 6.04 15.36 18.51
CA ALA A 246 5.61 16.71 18.21
C ALA A 246 5.27 17.53 19.47
N GLU A 247 4.72 16.87 20.51
CA GLU A 247 4.47 17.49 21.82
C GLU A 247 5.76 17.91 22.53
N ILE A 248 6.78 17.06 22.49
CA ILE A 248 8.09 17.38 23.08
C ILE A 248 8.73 18.58 22.36
N LEU A 249 8.56 18.66 21.04
CA LEU A 249 9.13 19.70 20.18
C LEU A 249 8.22 20.93 19.99
N LYS A 250 7.13 21.07 20.77
CA LYS A 250 6.12 22.12 20.54
C LYS A 250 6.64 23.55 20.67
N ASP A 251 7.68 23.76 21.49
CA ASP A 251 8.28 25.05 21.74
C ASP A 251 9.53 25.32 20.85
N ASP A 252 9.93 24.37 20.00
CA ASP A 252 10.99 24.58 19.01
C ASP A 252 10.38 25.10 17.69
N ASP A 253 10.51 26.41 17.48
CA ASP A 253 9.92 27.08 16.30
C ASP A 253 10.57 26.67 14.96
N ARG A 254 11.72 26.01 15.00
CA ARG A 254 12.40 25.48 13.81
C ARG A 254 11.65 24.29 13.21
N VAL A 255 10.87 23.53 14.03
CA VAL A 255 10.26 22.24 13.66
C VAL A 255 8.76 22.38 13.51
N LYS A 256 8.23 21.94 12.38
CA LYS A 256 6.80 21.88 12.08
C LYS A 256 6.42 20.47 11.61
N PHE A 257 5.18 20.10 11.89
CA PHE A 257 4.64 18.80 11.49
C PHE A 257 3.44 19.00 10.55
N LEU A 258 3.46 18.32 9.42
CA LEU A 258 2.38 18.32 8.44
C LEU A 258 1.80 16.91 8.29
N ILE A 259 0.59 16.70 8.79
CA ILE A 259 -0.10 15.41 8.75
C ILE A 259 -1.26 15.50 7.77
N VAL A 260 -1.15 14.81 6.64
CA VAL A 260 -2.12 14.88 5.54
C VAL A 260 -2.75 13.54 5.29
N GLY A 261 -4.09 13.46 5.29
CA GLY A 261 -4.77 12.23 4.89
C GLY A 261 -6.07 11.94 5.62
N HIS A 262 -6.44 10.68 5.56
CA HIS A 262 -7.69 10.15 6.10
C HIS A 262 -7.41 8.90 6.96
N GLY A 263 -8.44 8.33 7.54
CA GLY A 263 -8.34 7.08 8.29
C GLY A 263 -9.08 7.13 9.62
N ASN A 264 -9.18 5.96 10.26
CA ASN A 264 -9.96 5.83 11.49
C ASN A 264 -9.29 6.46 12.73
N LYS A 265 -7.99 6.74 12.68
CA LYS A 265 -7.27 7.48 13.74
C LYS A 265 -7.28 9.00 13.54
N LYS A 266 -7.80 9.51 12.41
CA LYS A 266 -7.78 10.94 12.08
C LYS A 266 -8.40 11.81 13.18
N GLU A 267 -9.60 11.45 13.67
CA GLU A 267 -10.28 12.23 14.71
C GLU A 267 -9.55 12.16 16.07
N LYS A 268 -8.93 11.03 16.39
CA LYS A 268 -8.06 10.90 17.57
C LYS A 268 -6.87 11.84 17.47
N VAL A 269 -6.15 11.82 16.34
CA VAL A 269 -5.01 12.72 16.08
C VAL A 269 -5.43 14.18 16.21
N LYS A 270 -6.58 14.56 15.63
CA LYS A 270 -7.12 15.92 15.75
C LYS A 270 -7.41 16.31 17.20
N SER A 271 -8.02 15.41 17.96
CA SER A 271 -8.30 15.62 19.38
C SER A 271 -7.01 15.77 20.19
N ASP A 272 -5.99 14.95 19.92
CA ASP A 272 -4.71 15.00 20.62
C ASP A 272 -3.98 16.32 20.33
N ILE A 273 -3.97 16.80 19.08
CA ILE A 273 -3.41 18.10 18.68
C ILE A 273 -4.07 19.24 19.48
N LEU A 274 -5.40 19.23 19.55
CA LEU A 274 -6.17 20.27 20.27
C LEU A 274 -5.95 20.21 21.78
N ASN A 275 -6.07 19.03 22.38
CA ASN A 275 -5.96 18.84 23.83
C ASN A 275 -4.57 19.15 24.36
N LYS A 276 -3.52 18.91 23.57
CA LYS A 276 -2.13 19.17 23.91
C LYS A 276 -1.66 20.58 23.49
N GLY A 277 -2.51 21.34 22.78
CA GLY A 277 -2.20 22.68 22.30
C GLY A 277 -1.03 22.75 21.33
N LEU A 278 -0.93 21.77 20.41
CA LEU A 278 0.21 21.63 19.49
C LEU A 278 0.11 22.60 18.32
N LYS A 279 0.65 23.81 18.49
CA LYS A 279 0.69 24.86 17.44
C LYS A 279 1.72 24.55 16.34
N ASN A 280 2.62 23.61 16.58
CA ASN A 280 3.62 23.15 15.63
C ASN A 280 3.09 22.02 14.72
N VAL A 281 1.86 21.55 14.90
CA VAL A 281 1.26 20.46 14.10
C VAL A 281 0.08 20.99 13.30
N GLN A 282 0.13 20.79 11.99
CA GLN A 282 -1.00 21.01 11.08
C GLN A 282 -1.53 19.69 10.57
N GLN A 283 -2.84 19.46 10.71
CA GLN A 283 -3.51 18.30 10.16
C GLN A 283 -4.46 18.74 9.06
N LEU A 284 -4.33 18.13 7.87
CA LEU A 284 -5.13 18.39 6.70
C LEU A 284 -5.86 17.15 6.21
N ASP A 285 -6.93 17.37 5.46
CA ASP A 285 -7.58 16.32 4.68
C ASP A 285 -6.70 15.86 3.53
N PHE A 286 -7.16 14.86 2.80
CA PHE A 286 -6.46 14.38 1.62
C PHE A 286 -6.29 15.50 0.59
N LEU A 287 -5.05 15.74 0.17
CA LEU A 287 -4.70 16.73 -0.84
C LEU A 287 -4.57 16.09 -2.22
N HIS A 288 -4.85 16.86 -3.27
CA HIS A 288 -4.78 16.43 -4.66
C HIS A 288 -4.01 17.44 -5.52
N GLY A 289 -3.45 16.96 -6.63
CA GLY A 289 -2.79 17.79 -7.64
C GLY A 289 -1.74 18.72 -7.07
N LYS A 290 -1.77 19.99 -7.45
CA LYS A 290 -0.77 21.01 -7.04
C LYS A 290 -0.65 21.15 -5.53
N ASP A 291 -1.75 21.01 -4.77
CA ASP A 291 -1.72 21.11 -3.30
C ASP A 291 -0.92 19.99 -2.67
N PHE A 292 -1.11 18.76 -3.17
CA PHE A 292 -0.34 17.62 -2.73
C PHE A 292 1.15 17.77 -3.11
N GLU A 293 1.41 18.16 -4.35
CA GLU A 293 2.77 18.38 -4.85
C GLU A 293 3.52 19.42 -4.00
N GLN A 294 2.88 20.54 -3.69
CA GLN A 294 3.49 21.59 -2.84
C GLN A 294 3.70 21.11 -1.39
N ALA A 295 2.75 20.34 -0.81
CA ALA A 295 2.91 19.77 0.52
C ALA A 295 4.09 18.78 0.57
N VAL A 296 4.26 17.98 -0.46
CA VAL A 296 5.43 17.09 -0.58
C VAL A 296 6.71 17.90 -0.75
N ALA A 297 6.71 18.91 -1.61
CA ALA A 297 7.91 19.69 -1.90
C ALA A 297 8.50 20.41 -0.66
N ILE A 298 7.66 20.92 0.26
CA ILE A 298 8.12 21.57 1.49
C ILE A 298 8.60 20.61 2.58
N SER A 299 8.42 19.31 2.40
CA SER A 299 8.77 18.29 3.39
C SER A 299 10.29 18.13 3.50
N SER A 300 10.84 18.38 4.68
CA SER A 300 12.26 18.14 4.96
C SER A 300 12.57 16.67 5.16
N CYS A 301 11.63 15.93 5.75
CA CYS A 301 11.64 14.47 5.85
C CYS A 301 10.21 13.93 5.90
N CYS A 302 10.06 12.65 5.58
CA CYS A 302 8.76 11.98 5.56
C CYS A 302 8.72 10.77 6.52
N VAL A 303 7.58 10.61 7.22
CA VAL A 303 7.41 9.59 8.25
C VAL A 303 6.68 8.37 7.71
N VAL A 304 7.28 7.21 7.87
CA VAL A 304 6.64 5.90 7.69
C VAL A 304 6.45 5.27 9.06
N SER A 305 5.22 4.96 9.42
CA SER A 305 4.92 4.32 10.70
C SER A 305 4.12 3.04 10.53
N LEU A 306 4.41 2.05 11.35
CA LEU A 306 3.64 0.81 11.50
C LEU A 306 3.46 0.51 12.99
N GLU A 307 2.32 -0.08 13.34
CA GLU A 307 2.08 -0.62 14.67
C GLU A 307 2.94 -1.88 14.93
N LYS A 308 3.18 -2.16 16.18
CA LYS A 308 3.91 -3.36 16.61
C LYS A 308 3.19 -4.65 16.20
N GLY A 309 3.97 -5.65 15.78
CA GLY A 309 3.46 -6.96 15.36
C GLY A 309 3.04 -7.02 13.89
N LEU A 310 3.40 -6.02 13.08
CA LEU A 310 3.13 -6.00 11.64
C LEU A 310 4.33 -6.40 10.78
N LYS A 311 5.47 -6.69 11.41
CA LYS A 311 6.68 -7.14 10.73
C LYS A 311 6.40 -8.33 9.82
N GLY A 312 6.80 -8.23 8.56
CA GLY A 312 6.64 -9.28 7.55
C GLY A 312 5.21 -9.54 7.09
N THR A 313 4.21 -8.77 7.57
CA THR A 313 2.81 -9.04 7.24
C THR A 313 2.18 -8.00 6.33
N CYS A 314 2.79 -6.83 6.17
CA CYS A 314 2.40 -5.79 5.24
C CYS A 314 3.60 -4.91 4.84
N ALA A 315 3.46 -4.17 3.74
CA ALA A 315 4.47 -3.21 3.27
C ALA A 315 3.81 -1.84 3.04
N PRO A 316 4.31 -0.76 3.68
CA PRO A 316 3.73 0.56 3.54
C PRO A 316 4.08 1.17 2.17
N SER A 317 3.09 1.33 1.29
CA SER A 317 3.29 1.87 -0.07
C SER A 317 3.88 3.28 -0.09
N LYS A 318 3.57 4.11 0.93
CA LYS A 318 4.10 5.48 1.05
C LYS A 318 5.63 5.54 1.13
N TYR A 319 6.28 4.48 1.60
CA TYR A 319 7.73 4.39 1.63
C TYR A 319 8.34 4.61 0.24
N TYR A 320 7.84 3.93 -0.76
CA TYR A 320 8.32 4.04 -2.14
C TYR A 320 8.08 5.44 -2.72
N SER A 321 6.96 6.08 -2.39
CA SER A 321 6.67 7.47 -2.77
C SER A 321 7.69 8.45 -2.17
N TYR A 322 8.04 8.26 -0.91
CA TYR A 322 9.04 9.11 -0.25
C TYR A 322 10.43 8.94 -0.84
N LEU A 323 10.83 7.69 -1.13
CA LEU A 323 12.09 7.41 -1.81
C LEU A 323 12.15 8.10 -3.17
N GLN A 324 11.11 7.93 -4.01
CA GLN A 324 11.05 8.53 -5.34
C GLN A 324 11.01 10.07 -5.28
N GLY A 325 10.33 10.64 -4.30
CA GLY A 325 10.34 12.08 -4.03
C GLY A 325 11.69 12.63 -3.55
N GLY A 326 12.64 11.78 -3.24
CA GLY A 326 13.97 12.17 -2.76
C GLY A 326 13.94 12.75 -1.35
N HIS A 327 13.06 12.24 -0.48
CA HIS A 327 12.93 12.69 0.91
C HIS A 327 13.69 11.77 1.85
N ALA A 328 14.33 12.35 2.86
CA ALA A 328 14.83 11.57 3.99
C ALA A 328 13.67 10.92 4.73
N VAL A 329 13.87 9.69 5.24
CA VAL A 329 12.81 8.87 5.83
C VAL A 329 12.99 8.74 7.33
N LEU A 330 11.94 9.04 8.09
CA LEU A 330 11.82 8.68 9.50
C LEU A 330 10.92 7.44 9.63
N GLY A 331 11.49 6.31 10.03
CA GLY A 331 10.77 5.07 10.28
C GLY A 331 10.38 4.94 11.75
N VAL A 332 9.07 4.84 12.04
CA VAL A 332 8.57 4.42 13.36
C VAL A 332 8.07 2.99 13.21
N VAL A 333 8.97 2.04 13.42
CA VAL A 333 8.78 0.62 13.08
C VAL A 333 9.56 -0.27 14.04
N GLU A 334 9.28 -1.57 14.07
CA GLU A 334 10.06 -2.54 14.85
C GLU A 334 11.53 -2.54 14.40
N LYS A 335 12.48 -2.40 15.32
CA LYS A 335 13.92 -2.23 15.05
C LYS A 335 14.55 -3.36 14.22
N ASP A 336 14.02 -4.55 14.32
CA ASP A 336 14.50 -5.73 13.60
C ASP A 336 13.75 -5.95 12.26
N SER A 337 12.84 -5.03 11.88
CA SER A 337 12.12 -5.08 10.62
C SER A 337 13.02 -4.74 9.43
N TYR A 338 12.62 -5.25 8.27
CA TYR A 338 13.24 -4.92 6.98
C TYR A 338 13.34 -3.39 6.75
N LEU A 339 12.27 -2.64 7.04
CA LEU A 339 12.27 -1.19 6.88
C LEU A 339 13.29 -0.50 7.77
N ALA A 340 13.40 -0.91 9.05
CA ALA A 340 14.37 -0.33 9.96
C ALA A 340 15.80 -0.57 9.48
N LYS A 341 16.08 -1.80 9.04
CA LYS A 341 17.40 -2.16 8.50
C LYS A 341 17.72 -1.35 7.26
N GLU A 342 16.84 -1.31 6.28
CA GLU A 342 17.08 -0.60 5.03
C GLU A 342 17.27 0.91 5.24
N ILE A 343 16.43 1.55 6.06
CA ILE A 343 16.56 2.99 6.35
C ILE A 343 17.94 3.30 6.94
N ASN A 344 18.41 2.48 7.88
CA ASN A 344 19.68 2.71 8.58
C ASN A 344 20.90 2.29 7.72
N GLU A 345 20.87 1.14 7.09
CA GLU A 345 21.99 0.58 6.30
C GLU A 345 22.23 1.37 5.01
N GLU A 346 21.16 1.82 4.33
CA GLU A 346 21.27 2.65 3.14
C GLU A 346 21.50 4.15 3.46
N HIS A 347 21.51 4.50 4.77
CA HIS A 347 21.70 5.87 5.24
C HIS A 347 20.73 6.88 4.58
N ILE A 348 19.45 6.49 4.48
CA ILE A 348 18.39 7.30 3.89
C ILE A 348 17.54 8.02 4.95
N GLY A 349 17.88 7.84 6.22
CA GLY A 349 17.18 8.44 7.35
C GLY A 349 17.46 7.76 8.67
N PHE A 350 16.48 7.78 9.56
CA PHE A 350 16.56 7.14 10.88
C PHE A 350 15.32 6.27 11.11
N ALA A 351 15.52 5.08 11.70
CA ALA A 351 14.44 4.23 12.15
C ALA A 351 14.48 4.10 13.68
N VAL A 352 13.32 4.31 14.31
CA VAL A 352 13.12 4.22 15.76
C VAL A 352 12.07 3.17 16.08
N GLU A 353 12.14 2.61 17.30
CA GLU A 353 11.16 1.63 17.78
C GLU A 353 9.77 2.25 17.96
N VAL A 354 8.74 1.47 17.68
CA VAL A 354 7.34 1.82 17.93
C VAL A 354 7.14 2.21 19.40
N GLY A 355 6.60 3.40 19.66
CA GLY A 355 6.42 3.96 20.99
C GLY A 355 7.59 4.76 21.55
N ASP A 356 8.76 4.75 20.88
CA ASP A 356 9.95 5.47 21.32
C ASP A 356 9.96 6.93 20.81
N LYS A 357 9.15 7.76 21.45
CA LYS A 357 9.00 9.19 21.13
C LYS A 357 10.28 10.00 21.37
N ASP A 358 11.10 9.59 22.33
CA ASP A 358 12.34 10.31 22.70
C ASP A 358 13.41 10.10 21.62
N SER A 359 13.61 8.84 21.17
CA SER A 359 14.48 8.57 20.01
C SER A 359 13.98 9.24 18.73
N LEU A 360 12.65 9.31 18.50
CA LEU A 360 12.11 10.02 17.34
C LEU A 360 12.39 11.53 17.40
N LYS A 361 12.19 12.14 18.58
CA LYS A 361 12.55 13.55 18.82
C LYS A 361 14.05 13.78 18.56
N ASP A 362 14.94 12.92 19.08
CA ASP A 362 16.39 13.05 18.88
C ASP A 362 16.79 12.92 17.41
N ALA A 363 16.20 11.98 16.67
CA ALA A 363 16.40 11.83 15.22
C ALA A 363 15.96 13.09 14.46
N ILE A 364 14.80 13.66 14.82
CA ILE A 364 14.32 14.92 14.20
C ILE A 364 15.31 16.06 14.47
N LEU A 365 15.77 16.24 15.73
CA LEU A 365 16.72 17.29 16.08
C LEU A 365 18.05 17.11 15.35
N GLN A 366 18.55 15.89 15.24
CA GLN A 366 19.76 15.60 14.45
C GLN A 366 19.59 16.01 12.99
N MET A 367 18.45 15.73 12.37
CA MET A 367 18.16 16.17 11.00
C MET A 367 18.05 17.69 10.87
N VAL A 368 17.51 18.38 11.89
CA VAL A 368 17.40 19.84 11.94
C VAL A 368 18.78 20.50 12.03
N GLU A 369 19.67 19.95 12.84
CA GLU A 369 21.02 20.48 13.07
C GLU A 369 21.96 20.17 11.90
N HIS A 370 21.77 19.04 11.20
CA HIS A 370 22.60 18.59 10.09
C HIS A 370 21.82 18.55 8.76
N ARG A 371 21.31 19.69 8.33
CA ARG A 371 20.43 19.81 7.14
C ARG A 371 21.07 19.30 5.86
N ASP A 372 22.36 19.58 5.65
CA ASP A 372 23.08 19.11 4.47
C ASP A 372 23.17 17.58 4.43
N GLU A 373 23.28 16.93 5.59
CA GLU A 373 23.25 15.48 5.69
C GLU A 373 21.84 14.94 5.41
N THR A 374 20.81 15.65 5.92
CA THR A 374 19.40 15.27 5.64
C THR A 374 19.07 15.36 4.15
N ILE A 375 19.58 16.38 3.44
CA ILE A 375 19.44 16.48 1.98
C ILE A 375 20.12 15.30 1.30
N LYS A 376 21.34 14.93 1.72
CA LYS A 376 22.06 13.75 1.19
C LYS A 376 21.31 12.43 1.46
N MET A 377 20.64 12.31 2.61
CA MET A 377 19.77 11.15 2.89
C MET A 377 18.64 11.06 1.86
N GLY A 378 18.00 12.17 1.52
CA GLY A 378 16.99 12.22 0.46
C GLY A 378 17.53 11.87 -0.94
N GLU A 379 18.76 12.32 -1.27
CA GLU A 379 19.42 11.96 -2.52
C GLU A 379 19.71 10.44 -2.61
N LYS A 380 20.16 9.85 -1.51
CA LYS A 380 20.36 8.40 -1.40
C LYS A 380 19.03 7.63 -1.49
N ALA A 381 17.96 8.16 -0.90
CA ALA A 381 16.63 7.59 -1.00
C ALA A 381 16.15 7.52 -2.47
N LEU A 382 16.34 8.60 -3.24
CA LEU A 382 16.03 8.62 -4.68
C LEU A 382 16.92 7.65 -5.46
N TRP A 383 18.21 7.59 -5.13
CA TRP A 383 19.12 6.63 -5.75
C TRP A 383 18.68 5.18 -5.49
N LEU A 384 18.33 4.87 -4.23
CA LEU A 384 17.82 3.55 -3.85
C LEU A 384 16.55 3.20 -4.62
N TYR A 385 15.60 4.15 -4.74
CA TYR A 385 14.39 3.96 -5.54
C TYR A 385 14.72 3.59 -6.97
N ASN A 386 15.53 4.37 -7.66
CA ASN A 386 15.85 4.19 -9.07
C ASN A 386 16.59 2.86 -9.35
N ASN A 387 17.36 2.35 -8.38
CA ASN A 387 18.15 1.14 -8.55
C ASN A 387 17.46 -0.14 -8.05
N LYS A 388 16.45 -0.03 -7.18
CA LYS A 388 15.80 -1.19 -6.55
C LYS A 388 14.29 -1.24 -6.72
N TYR A 389 13.60 -0.08 -6.76
CA TYR A 389 12.14 0.01 -6.66
C TYR A 389 11.48 0.68 -7.87
N ASP A 390 12.27 1.01 -8.89
CA ASP A 390 11.75 1.64 -10.09
C ASP A 390 10.64 0.82 -10.76
N TYR A 391 9.67 1.55 -11.32
CA TYR A 391 8.54 0.98 -12.04
C TYR A 391 8.95 -0.06 -13.08
N ASP A 392 9.99 0.24 -13.88
CA ASP A 392 10.42 -0.65 -14.94
C ASP A 392 11.02 -1.96 -14.40
N ILE A 393 11.67 -1.92 -13.23
CA ILE A 393 12.21 -3.12 -12.56
C ILE A 393 11.03 -4.03 -12.16
N ALA A 394 10.01 -3.46 -11.51
CA ALA A 394 8.81 -4.19 -11.09
C ALA A 394 8.08 -4.79 -12.31
N MET A 395 7.87 -3.98 -13.34
CA MET A 395 7.12 -4.38 -14.54
C MET A 395 7.82 -5.48 -15.34
N ARG A 396 9.14 -5.38 -15.52
CA ARG A 396 9.94 -6.46 -16.16
C ARG A 396 9.85 -7.76 -15.36
N THR A 397 9.85 -7.68 -14.04
CA THR A 397 9.72 -8.85 -13.18
C THR A 397 8.33 -9.49 -13.31
N TYR A 398 7.27 -8.69 -13.33
CA TYR A 398 5.91 -9.19 -13.61
C TYR A 398 5.82 -9.88 -14.98
N LYS A 399 6.35 -9.25 -16.03
CA LYS A 399 6.33 -9.83 -17.39
C LYS A 399 7.03 -11.17 -17.44
N ASN A 400 8.27 -11.26 -16.91
CA ASN A 400 9.04 -12.50 -16.91
C ASN A 400 8.35 -13.61 -16.12
N MET A 401 7.78 -13.28 -14.95
CA MET A 401 7.03 -14.22 -14.15
C MET A 401 5.80 -14.74 -14.89
N PHE A 402 5.00 -13.86 -15.52
CA PHE A 402 3.84 -14.30 -16.29
C PHE A 402 4.22 -15.15 -17.49
N SER A 403 5.29 -14.79 -18.23
CA SER A 403 5.80 -15.61 -19.34
C SER A 403 6.15 -17.02 -18.86
N SER A 404 6.83 -17.14 -17.72
CA SER A 404 7.17 -18.44 -17.11
C SER A 404 5.93 -19.23 -16.65
N VAL A 405 4.99 -18.57 -15.93
CA VAL A 405 3.79 -19.25 -15.41
C VAL A 405 2.84 -19.69 -16.52
N LEU A 406 2.81 -18.96 -17.63
CA LEU A 406 1.94 -19.26 -18.78
C LEU A 406 2.61 -20.16 -19.82
N ASP A 407 3.88 -20.53 -19.63
CA ASP A 407 4.69 -21.31 -20.58
C ASP A 407 4.78 -20.62 -21.95
N MET A 408 5.03 -19.28 -21.99
CA MET A 408 5.08 -18.40 -23.15
C MET A 408 6.50 -17.89 -23.40
#